data_09dc64e2c55698df7b685bee035f3c3c
#
_entry.id   09dc64e2c55698df7b685bee035f3c3c
#
_cell.length_a   1.000
_cell.length_b   1.000
_cell.length_c   1.000
_cell.angle_alpha   90.00
_cell.angle_beta   90.00
_cell.angle_gamma   90.00
#
_symmetry.space_group_name_H-M   'P 1'
#
loop_
_entity.id
_entity.type
_entity.pdbx_description
1 polymer ?
#
loop_
_entity_poly.entity_id
_entity_poly.type
_entity_poly.pdbx_seq_one_letter_code
_entity_poly.pdbx_strand_id
1 'polypeptide(L)'
;MKTNPPAVRIVTISADEAGQRIDNFLRTQLKGVPKSMIYRILRKGEVRINKGRIKPEYKLEEGDEVRIPPVRVSERDDETVSPKLAKVAALADAILFEDDSILVMNKPSGTAVHGGSGLSFGVIEGLRALRPDARFLELVHRLDRDTSGILLVAKKRSALRSLHEQLREKGMQKDYLALVRGQWPAHLKVVRAPLLKNILQSGERVVRVSSEGKPSETHFKVEERYAHATLVKASPVTGRTHQIRVHTLYAGHPIAFDDRYGEKEFDSQLAGTGLKRLFLHAAALRFTHPQSGEVMRVEAPLDEELKHCLALLRKSSPAK
;
A
#
# COMPACT_ATOMS: atom_id res chain seq x y z
N MET A 1 -31.11 26.67 2.72
CA MET A 1 -31.78 25.51 2.11
C MET A 1 -32.03 24.49 3.22
N LYS A 2 -33.30 24.10 3.46
CA LYS A 2 -33.63 23.11 4.48
C LYS A 2 -33.19 21.74 3.97
N THR A 3 -32.12 21.20 4.55
CA THR A 3 -31.72 19.82 4.30
C THR A 3 -32.77 18.88 4.90
N ASN A 4 -33.42 18.10 4.06
CA ASN A 4 -34.34 17.04 4.53
C ASN A 4 -33.59 16.12 5.50
N PRO A 5 -34.26 15.69 6.61
CA PRO A 5 -33.62 14.73 7.53
C PRO A 5 -33.23 13.46 6.76
N PRO A 6 -32.09 12.85 7.07
CA PRO A 6 -31.66 11.64 6.41
C PRO A 6 -32.72 10.56 6.60
N ALA A 7 -33.18 9.97 5.48
CA ALA A 7 -34.19 8.91 5.49
C ALA A 7 -33.53 7.52 5.50
N VAL A 8 -34.29 6.51 5.94
CA VAL A 8 -33.89 5.10 5.78
C VAL A 8 -33.74 4.80 4.27
N ARG A 9 -32.65 4.17 3.90
CA ARG A 9 -32.41 3.73 2.53
C ARG A 9 -32.37 2.21 2.47
N ILE A 10 -32.88 1.65 1.38
CA ILE A 10 -32.72 0.23 1.05
C ILE A 10 -31.90 0.19 -0.24
N VAL A 11 -30.80 -0.54 -0.22
CA VAL A 11 -29.88 -0.71 -1.36
C VAL A 11 -29.87 -2.18 -1.72
N THR A 12 -30.19 -2.48 -2.98
CA THR A 12 -30.06 -3.84 -3.53
C THR A 12 -28.65 -4.04 -4.04
N ILE A 13 -28.02 -5.11 -3.62
CA ILE A 13 -26.63 -5.44 -3.97
C ILE A 13 -26.57 -5.98 -5.39
N SER A 14 -25.78 -5.33 -6.21
CA SER A 14 -25.46 -5.76 -7.58
C SER A 14 -24.37 -6.86 -7.59
N ALA A 15 -24.20 -7.50 -8.75
CA ALA A 15 -23.12 -8.47 -8.96
C ALA A 15 -21.73 -7.85 -8.67
N ASP A 16 -21.53 -6.57 -8.99
CA ASP A 16 -20.27 -5.85 -8.73
C ASP A 16 -19.99 -5.64 -7.24
N GLU A 17 -21.04 -5.51 -6.43
CA GLU A 17 -20.93 -5.27 -4.99
C GLU A 17 -20.87 -6.56 -4.18
N ALA A 18 -21.25 -7.68 -4.77
CA ALA A 18 -21.24 -8.98 -4.12
C ALA A 18 -19.83 -9.42 -3.71
N GLY A 19 -19.76 -10.19 -2.62
CA GLY A 19 -18.50 -10.74 -2.09
C GLY A 19 -17.71 -9.80 -1.19
N GLN A 20 -18.07 -8.50 -1.11
CA GLN A 20 -17.46 -7.60 -0.14
C GLN A 20 -18.10 -7.71 1.24
N ARG A 21 -17.35 -7.34 2.28
CA ARG A 21 -17.89 -7.31 3.64
C ARG A 21 -18.85 -6.12 3.81
N ILE A 22 -19.90 -6.32 4.60
CA ILE A 22 -20.90 -5.28 4.87
C ILE A 22 -20.29 -4.02 5.51
N ASP A 23 -19.31 -4.16 6.40
CA ASP A 23 -18.65 -3.01 7.02
C ASP A 23 -17.90 -2.15 5.99
N ASN A 24 -17.26 -2.75 4.98
CA ASN A 24 -16.63 -2.03 3.89
C ASN A 24 -17.65 -1.36 2.96
N PHE A 25 -18.73 -2.05 2.64
CA PHE A 25 -19.82 -1.49 1.85
C PHE A 25 -20.43 -0.25 2.52
N LEU A 26 -20.71 -0.34 3.82
CA LEU A 26 -21.26 0.79 4.58
C LEU A 26 -20.32 2.00 4.62
N ARG A 27 -19.00 1.80 4.64
CA ARG A 27 -18.03 2.89 4.59
C ARG A 27 -18.11 3.68 3.27
N THR A 28 -18.45 3.02 2.17
CA THR A 28 -18.63 3.70 0.87
C THR A 28 -19.99 4.39 0.79
N GLN A 29 -21.03 3.81 1.40
CA GLN A 29 -22.39 4.36 1.40
C GLN A 29 -22.59 5.52 2.39
N LEU A 30 -21.85 5.51 3.48
CA LEU A 30 -21.90 6.47 4.59
C LEU A 30 -20.57 7.25 4.66
N LYS A 31 -20.27 7.99 3.60
CA LYS A 31 -19.06 8.84 3.56
C LYS A 31 -19.07 9.84 4.72
N GLY A 32 -17.93 10.02 5.37
CA GLY A 32 -17.79 10.92 6.51
C GLY A 32 -18.27 10.36 7.86
N VAL A 33 -18.89 9.19 7.89
CA VAL A 33 -19.29 8.54 9.15
C VAL A 33 -18.10 7.81 9.78
N PRO A 34 -17.77 8.07 11.06
CA PRO A 34 -16.69 7.39 11.75
C PRO A 34 -16.88 5.86 11.78
N LYS A 35 -15.79 5.12 11.66
CA LYS A 35 -15.79 3.65 11.71
C LYS A 35 -16.49 3.10 12.97
N SER A 36 -16.26 3.73 14.12
CA SER A 36 -16.89 3.38 15.39
C SER A 36 -18.43 3.45 15.32
N MET A 37 -18.97 4.43 14.61
CA MET A 37 -20.39 4.58 14.39
C MET A 37 -20.94 3.47 13.49
N ILE A 38 -20.23 3.12 12.41
CA ILE A 38 -20.63 2.02 11.52
C ILE A 38 -20.73 0.70 12.29
N TYR A 39 -19.73 0.40 13.13
CA TYR A 39 -19.78 -0.80 13.98
C TYR A 39 -20.90 -0.73 15.04
N ARG A 40 -21.21 0.47 15.54
CA ARG A 40 -22.31 0.66 16.50
C ARG A 40 -23.67 0.34 15.88
N ILE A 41 -23.95 0.88 14.67
CA ILE A 41 -25.23 0.65 13.99
C ILE A 41 -25.38 -0.82 13.54
N LEU A 42 -24.29 -1.48 13.19
CA LEU A 42 -24.28 -2.92 12.91
C LEU A 42 -24.60 -3.74 14.17
N ARG A 43 -23.92 -3.47 15.29
CA ARG A 43 -24.19 -4.18 16.57
C ARG A 43 -25.58 -3.96 17.12
N LYS A 44 -26.13 -2.75 16.98
CA LYS A 44 -27.53 -2.45 17.40
C LYS A 44 -28.55 -3.07 16.47
N GLY A 45 -28.16 -3.63 15.31
CA GLY A 45 -29.07 -4.19 14.33
C GLY A 45 -29.93 -3.12 13.62
N GLU A 46 -29.41 -1.89 13.56
CA GLU A 46 -30.02 -0.79 12.79
C GLU A 46 -29.75 -0.99 11.28
N VAL A 47 -28.63 -1.62 10.92
CA VAL A 47 -28.36 -2.15 9.57
C VAL A 47 -28.91 -3.58 9.51
N ARG A 48 -29.64 -3.89 8.46
CA ARG A 48 -30.22 -5.21 8.24
C ARG A 48 -30.03 -5.64 6.79
N ILE A 49 -29.89 -6.93 6.59
CA ILE A 49 -29.92 -7.55 5.27
C ILE A 49 -31.11 -8.49 5.20
N ASN A 50 -31.94 -8.31 4.17
CA ASN A 50 -33.14 -9.12 3.98
C ASN A 50 -34.01 -9.18 5.28
N LYS A 51 -34.12 -8.02 5.98
CA LYS A 51 -34.80 -7.83 7.28
C LYS A 51 -34.12 -8.50 8.48
N GLY A 52 -33.04 -9.29 8.27
CA GLY A 52 -32.28 -9.99 9.32
C GLY A 52 -31.13 -9.16 9.91
N ARG A 53 -30.71 -9.49 11.13
CA ARG A 53 -29.49 -8.97 11.74
C ARG A 53 -28.28 -9.69 11.17
N ILE A 54 -27.16 -8.96 11.00
CA ILE A 54 -25.92 -9.49 10.45
C ILE A 54 -24.70 -9.03 11.27
N LYS A 55 -23.62 -9.81 11.16
CA LYS A 55 -22.32 -9.45 11.74
C LYS A 55 -21.53 -8.54 10.80
N PRO A 56 -20.58 -7.73 11.30
CA PRO A 56 -19.75 -6.84 10.47
C PRO A 56 -18.97 -7.54 9.36
N GLU A 57 -18.65 -8.81 9.54
CA GLU A 57 -17.89 -9.62 8.59
C GLU A 57 -18.74 -10.26 7.50
N TYR A 58 -20.06 -10.11 7.55
CA TYR A 58 -20.96 -10.69 6.56
C TYR A 58 -20.55 -10.27 5.15
N LYS A 59 -20.44 -11.24 4.26
CA LYS A 59 -20.14 -11.02 2.84
C LYS A 59 -21.44 -10.89 2.08
N LEU A 60 -21.61 -9.75 1.42
CA LEU A 60 -22.78 -9.44 0.62
C LEU A 60 -22.94 -10.42 -0.53
N GLU A 61 -24.18 -10.83 -0.79
CA GLU A 61 -24.57 -11.64 -1.94
C GLU A 61 -25.37 -10.76 -2.93
N GLU A 62 -25.30 -11.10 -4.22
CA GLU A 62 -26.09 -10.43 -5.23
C GLU A 62 -27.58 -10.58 -4.90
N GLY A 63 -28.32 -9.47 -4.98
CA GLY A 63 -29.75 -9.43 -4.65
C GLY A 63 -30.05 -9.16 -3.18
N ASP A 64 -29.05 -9.12 -2.28
CA ASP A 64 -29.28 -8.73 -0.89
C ASP A 64 -29.86 -7.33 -0.80
N GLU A 65 -30.89 -7.17 0.02
CA GLU A 65 -31.47 -5.86 0.35
C GLU A 65 -30.87 -5.34 1.66
N VAL A 66 -30.00 -4.34 1.55
CA VAL A 66 -29.34 -3.71 2.70
C VAL A 66 -30.16 -2.50 3.16
N ARG A 67 -30.71 -2.59 4.37
CA ARG A 67 -31.35 -1.46 5.04
C ARG A 67 -30.29 -0.64 5.76
N ILE A 68 -30.15 0.61 5.38
CA ILE A 68 -29.22 1.59 5.96
C ILE A 68 -30.04 2.60 6.77
N PRO A 69 -29.81 2.73 8.09
CA PRO A 69 -30.52 3.68 8.94
C PRO A 69 -30.14 5.12 8.59
N PRO A 70 -30.96 6.11 8.96
CA PRO A 70 -30.57 7.50 8.87
C PRO A 70 -29.45 7.78 9.87
N VAL A 71 -28.30 8.16 9.37
CA VAL A 71 -27.14 8.56 10.18
C VAL A 71 -26.93 10.04 9.98
N ARG A 72 -26.97 10.81 11.08
CA ARG A 72 -26.54 12.22 11.05
C ARG A 72 -25.02 12.21 10.99
N VAL A 73 -24.49 12.69 9.89
CA VAL A 73 -23.08 13.06 9.78
C VAL A 73 -22.96 14.41 10.47
N SER A 74 -22.19 14.51 11.56
CA SER A 74 -21.68 15.82 11.94
C SER A 74 -20.81 16.26 10.77
N GLU A 75 -21.11 17.43 10.19
CA GLU A 75 -20.22 18.09 9.25
C GLU A 75 -18.89 18.36 10.01
N ARG A 76 -18.03 17.38 10.06
CA ARG A 76 -16.61 17.65 10.10
C ARG A 76 -16.31 18.04 8.66
N ASP A 77 -15.78 19.26 8.52
CA ASP A 77 -15.15 19.68 7.29
C ASP A 77 -14.31 18.48 6.80
N ASP A 78 -14.85 17.69 5.86
CA ASP A 78 -14.01 16.95 4.97
C ASP A 78 -13.22 18.05 4.26
N GLU A 79 -12.02 18.33 4.76
CA GLU A 79 -11.04 19.11 4.01
C GLU A 79 -10.88 18.36 2.70
N THR A 80 -11.70 18.73 1.72
CA THR A 80 -11.60 18.17 0.37
C THR A 80 -10.22 18.54 -0.12
N VAL A 81 -9.40 17.53 -0.32
CA VAL A 81 -8.04 17.72 -0.82
C VAL A 81 -8.12 18.50 -2.12
N SER A 82 -7.51 19.68 -2.12
CA SER A 82 -7.53 20.53 -3.31
C SER A 82 -6.64 19.93 -4.40
N PRO A 83 -7.16 19.74 -5.64
CA PRO A 83 -6.32 19.29 -6.76
C PRO A 83 -5.25 20.31 -7.16
N LYS A 84 -5.33 21.54 -6.66
CA LYS A 84 -4.35 22.62 -6.91
C LYS A 84 -3.15 22.57 -5.98
N LEU A 85 -3.17 21.74 -4.91
CA LEU A 85 -1.99 21.57 -4.07
C LEU A 85 -0.84 21.00 -4.90
N ALA A 86 0.35 21.60 -4.78
CA ALA A 86 1.53 21.17 -5.54
C ALA A 86 1.84 19.68 -5.38
N LYS A 87 1.66 19.15 -4.17
CA LYS A 87 1.84 17.72 -3.88
C LYS A 87 0.82 16.82 -4.60
N VAL A 88 -0.41 17.28 -4.74
CA VAL A 88 -1.47 16.55 -5.48
C VAL A 88 -1.19 16.61 -6.97
N ALA A 89 -0.84 17.78 -7.50
CA ALA A 89 -0.47 17.94 -8.91
C ALA A 89 0.73 17.08 -9.29
N ALA A 90 1.72 16.94 -8.41
CA ALA A 90 2.89 16.08 -8.62
C ALA A 90 2.53 14.59 -8.74
N LEU A 91 1.43 14.13 -8.17
CA LEU A 91 0.96 12.75 -8.36
C LEU A 91 0.56 12.45 -9.79
N ALA A 92 0.06 13.43 -10.53
CA ALA A 92 -0.28 13.26 -11.96
C ALA A 92 0.98 12.94 -12.79
N ASP A 93 2.11 13.58 -12.48
CA ASP A 93 3.39 13.35 -13.17
C ASP A 93 4.01 12.00 -12.81
N ALA A 94 3.56 11.38 -11.73
CA ALA A 94 4.03 10.08 -11.27
C ALA A 94 3.26 8.90 -11.89
N ILE A 95 2.23 9.14 -12.68
CA ILE A 95 1.45 8.09 -13.35
C ILE A 95 2.29 7.49 -14.48
N LEU A 96 2.52 6.18 -14.42
CA LEU A 96 3.29 5.41 -15.41
C LEU A 96 2.40 4.82 -16.51
N PHE A 97 1.20 4.41 -16.14
CA PHE A 97 0.22 3.80 -17.03
C PHE A 97 -1.19 4.03 -16.50
N GLU A 98 -2.14 4.26 -17.37
CA GLU A 98 -3.56 4.36 -17.03
C GLU A 98 -4.42 3.92 -18.21
N ASP A 99 -5.44 3.11 -17.91
CA ASP A 99 -6.52 2.76 -18.83
C ASP A 99 -7.88 2.80 -18.10
N ASP A 100 -8.91 2.20 -18.65
CA ASP A 100 -10.24 2.19 -18.03
C ASP A 100 -10.34 1.33 -16.78
N SER A 101 -9.41 0.39 -16.58
CA SER A 101 -9.46 -0.62 -15.52
C SER A 101 -8.49 -0.36 -14.39
N ILE A 102 -7.30 0.14 -14.70
CA ILE A 102 -6.19 0.30 -13.76
C ILE A 102 -5.44 1.62 -13.95
N LEU A 103 -4.78 2.03 -12.89
CA LEU A 103 -3.79 3.09 -12.87
C LEU A 103 -2.54 2.57 -12.15
N VAL A 104 -1.38 2.77 -12.75
CA VAL A 104 -0.08 2.41 -12.17
C VAL A 104 0.75 3.66 -12.00
N MET A 105 1.27 3.88 -10.81
CA MET A 105 2.08 5.06 -10.53
C MET A 105 3.42 4.70 -9.88
N ASN A 106 4.37 5.61 -10.01
CA ASN A 106 5.62 5.61 -9.27
C ASN A 106 5.45 6.48 -8.01
N LYS A 107 5.00 5.86 -6.91
CA LYS A 107 4.76 6.59 -5.66
C LYS A 107 6.06 7.20 -5.15
N PRO A 108 6.10 8.51 -4.86
CA PRO A 108 7.26 9.12 -4.23
C PRO A 108 7.43 8.64 -2.78
N SER A 109 8.67 8.65 -2.29
CA SER A 109 8.95 8.45 -0.87
C SER A 109 8.36 9.58 -0.03
N GLY A 110 7.98 9.27 1.19
CA GLY A 110 7.45 10.26 2.14
C GLY A 110 5.94 10.49 2.04
N THR A 111 5.26 9.93 1.03
CA THR A 111 3.81 10.01 0.88
C THR A 111 3.15 8.70 1.28
N ALA A 112 2.24 8.76 2.27
CA ALA A 112 1.46 7.60 2.66
C ALA A 112 0.45 7.22 1.58
N VAL A 113 0.10 5.94 1.48
CA VAL A 113 -0.92 5.49 0.51
C VAL A 113 -2.33 5.92 0.91
N HIS A 114 -2.62 5.98 2.21
CA HIS A 114 -3.85 6.51 2.79
C HIS A 114 -3.56 7.67 3.75
N GLY A 115 -4.44 8.66 3.79
CA GLY A 115 -4.49 9.64 4.87
C GLY A 115 -4.84 8.98 6.21
N GLY A 116 -4.44 9.59 7.30
CA GLY A 116 -4.70 9.11 8.66
C GLY A 116 -4.43 10.20 9.68
N SER A 117 -4.50 9.85 10.97
CA SER A 117 -4.25 10.82 12.06
C SER A 117 -2.92 11.55 11.88
N GLY A 118 -2.98 12.85 11.73
CA GLY A 118 -1.82 13.72 11.54
C GLY A 118 -1.30 13.86 10.10
N LEU A 119 -1.98 13.26 9.11
CA LEU A 119 -1.67 13.42 7.68
C LEU A 119 -2.84 14.11 6.98
N SER A 120 -2.54 15.15 6.20
CA SER A 120 -3.55 15.89 5.47
C SER A 120 -4.20 15.08 4.35
N PHE A 121 -3.44 14.22 3.66
CA PHE A 121 -3.95 13.29 2.66
C PHE A 121 -2.92 12.18 2.35
N GLY A 122 -3.40 11.07 1.78
CA GLY A 122 -2.57 10.04 1.17
C GLY A 122 -2.68 10.05 -0.35
N VAL A 123 -1.97 9.13 -0.99
CA VAL A 123 -1.98 9.00 -2.46
C VAL A 123 -3.39 8.80 -2.99
N ILE A 124 -4.20 7.94 -2.37
CA ILE A 124 -5.54 7.63 -2.90
C ILE A 124 -6.48 8.84 -2.83
N GLU A 125 -6.41 9.62 -1.74
CA GLU A 125 -7.19 10.85 -1.63
C GLU A 125 -6.75 11.89 -2.66
N GLY A 126 -5.44 12.02 -2.89
CA GLY A 126 -4.88 12.88 -3.94
C GLY A 126 -5.32 12.48 -5.34
N LEU A 127 -5.29 11.19 -5.66
CA LEU A 127 -5.76 10.67 -6.95
C LEU A 127 -7.26 10.91 -7.15
N ARG A 128 -8.07 10.75 -6.10
CA ARG A 128 -9.51 11.06 -6.16
C ARG A 128 -9.77 12.55 -6.40
N ALA A 129 -8.94 13.43 -5.84
CA ALA A 129 -9.00 14.86 -6.12
C ALA A 129 -8.64 15.20 -7.58
N LEU A 130 -7.67 14.49 -8.17
CA LEU A 130 -7.28 14.62 -9.58
C LEU A 130 -8.31 14.01 -10.56
N ARG A 131 -9.13 13.09 -10.10
CA ARG A 131 -10.13 12.34 -10.89
C ARG A 131 -11.51 12.46 -10.26
N PRO A 132 -12.09 13.69 -10.15
CA PRO A 132 -13.37 13.91 -9.44
C PRO A 132 -14.54 13.15 -10.06
N ASP A 133 -14.48 12.85 -11.35
CA ASP A 133 -15.50 12.09 -12.08
C ASP A 133 -15.35 10.57 -11.99
N ALA A 134 -14.24 10.09 -11.39
CA ALA A 134 -14.03 8.67 -11.21
C ALA A 134 -14.99 8.10 -10.15
N ARG A 135 -15.84 7.16 -10.59
CA ARG A 135 -16.80 6.48 -9.70
C ARG A 135 -16.13 5.52 -8.75
N PHE A 136 -14.96 5.01 -9.12
CA PHE A 136 -14.22 4.02 -8.36
C PHE A 136 -12.71 4.25 -8.53
N LEU A 137 -12.01 4.41 -7.43
CA LEU A 137 -10.55 4.42 -7.31
C LEU A 137 -10.16 3.80 -5.99
N GLU A 138 -9.54 2.62 -6.03
CA GLU A 138 -9.13 1.89 -4.82
C GLU A 138 -7.72 1.33 -4.98
N LEU A 139 -6.96 1.38 -3.89
CA LEU A 139 -5.64 0.75 -3.82
C LEU A 139 -5.78 -0.77 -3.94
N VAL A 140 -4.98 -1.38 -4.80
CA VAL A 140 -4.86 -2.84 -4.91
C VAL A 140 -3.98 -3.39 -3.79
N HIS A 141 -2.91 -2.70 -3.47
CA HIS A 141 -1.95 -3.04 -2.41
C HIS A 141 -1.42 -1.78 -1.72
N ARG A 142 -0.51 -1.96 -0.79
CA ARG A 142 0.08 -0.87 -0.02
C ARG A 142 1.58 -0.88 -0.14
N LEU A 143 2.16 0.31 -0.09
CA LEU A 143 3.58 0.56 0.19
C LEU A 143 3.70 1.35 1.49
N ASP A 144 4.80 1.16 2.21
CA ASP A 144 5.12 2.00 3.37
C ASP A 144 5.29 3.45 2.93
N ARG A 145 5.09 4.41 3.83
CA ARG A 145 5.21 5.84 3.53
C ARG A 145 6.53 6.18 2.83
N ASP A 146 7.62 5.68 3.35
CA ASP A 146 8.97 6.02 2.88
C ASP A 146 9.48 5.12 1.76
N THR A 147 8.77 4.04 1.45
CA THR A 147 9.02 3.22 0.26
C THR A 147 8.48 3.91 -0.98
N SER A 148 9.31 4.01 -2.00
CA SER A 148 8.91 4.53 -3.31
C SER A 148 8.63 3.41 -4.31
N GLY A 149 8.04 3.74 -5.44
CA GLY A 149 7.90 2.86 -6.58
C GLY A 149 6.46 2.46 -6.90
N ILE A 150 6.32 1.33 -7.56
CA ILE A 150 5.07 0.92 -8.19
C ILE A 150 3.95 0.74 -7.18
N LEU A 151 2.89 1.49 -7.40
CA LEU A 151 1.62 1.38 -6.71
C LEU A 151 0.51 1.16 -7.74
N LEU A 152 -0.23 0.06 -7.58
CA LEU A 152 -1.31 -0.33 -8.47
C LEU A 152 -2.65 0.10 -7.87
N VAL A 153 -3.46 0.78 -8.66
CA VAL A 153 -4.78 1.30 -8.31
C VAL A 153 -5.82 0.72 -9.26
N ALA A 154 -6.92 0.22 -8.73
CA ALA A 154 -8.04 -0.25 -9.53
C ALA A 154 -9.03 0.89 -9.80
N LYS A 155 -9.51 0.99 -11.04
CA LYS A 155 -10.51 1.97 -11.49
C LYS A 155 -11.90 1.35 -11.63
N LYS A 156 -12.02 0.04 -11.44
CA LYS A 156 -13.27 -0.73 -11.41
C LYS A 156 -13.22 -1.77 -10.29
N ARG A 157 -14.39 -2.09 -9.74
CA ARG A 157 -14.49 -3.11 -8.69
C ARG A 157 -14.10 -4.50 -9.21
N SER A 158 -14.48 -4.85 -10.42
CA SER A 158 -14.08 -6.11 -11.07
C SER A 158 -12.57 -6.24 -11.21
N ALA A 159 -11.88 -5.14 -11.58
CA ALA A 159 -10.43 -5.08 -11.62
C ALA A 159 -9.81 -5.28 -10.23
N LEU A 160 -10.32 -4.62 -9.19
CA LEU A 160 -9.85 -4.79 -7.82
C LEU A 160 -9.98 -6.24 -7.36
N ARG A 161 -11.09 -6.88 -7.64
CA ARG A 161 -11.35 -8.28 -7.29
C ARG A 161 -10.36 -9.23 -7.95
N SER A 162 -10.17 -9.08 -9.26
CA SER A 162 -9.21 -9.87 -10.05
C SER A 162 -7.78 -9.70 -9.54
N LEU A 163 -7.35 -8.47 -9.29
CA LEU A 163 -5.99 -8.18 -8.82
C LEU A 163 -5.75 -8.64 -7.38
N HIS A 164 -6.76 -8.57 -6.50
CA HIS A 164 -6.69 -9.15 -5.16
C HIS A 164 -6.60 -10.67 -5.19
N GLU A 165 -7.30 -11.33 -6.11
CA GLU A 165 -7.17 -12.77 -6.32
C GLU A 165 -5.75 -13.16 -6.74
N GLN A 166 -5.16 -12.44 -7.70
CA GLN A 166 -3.77 -12.65 -8.10
C GLN A 166 -2.79 -12.49 -6.93
N LEU A 167 -3.02 -11.51 -6.04
CA LEU A 167 -2.20 -11.35 -4.83
C LEU A 167 -2.34 -12.53 -3.87
N ARG A 168 -3.56 -13.02 -3.65
CA ARG A 168 -3.79 -14.18 -2.76
C ARG A 168 -3.16 -15.46 -3.31
N GLU A 169 -3.23 -15.66 -4.62
CA GLU A 169 -2.69 -16.82 -5.31
C GLU A 169 -1.19 -16.71 -5.65
N LYS A 170 -0.56 -15.61 -5.22
CA LYS A 170 0.85 -15.29 -5.50
C LYS A 170 1.17 -15.21 -6.99
N GLY A 171 0.18 -14.80 -7.79
CA GLY A 171 0.28 -14.65 -9.24
C GLY A 171 0.97 -13.37 -9.70
N MET A 172 1.29 -12.46 -8.78
CA MET A 172 2.05 -11.24 -9.07
C MET A 172 3.50 -11.41 -8.67
N GLN A 173 4.42 -10.95 -9.52
CA GLN A 173 5.84 -10.85 -9.18
C GLN A 173 6.17 -9.40 -8.87
N LYS A 174 6.65 -9.15 -7.66
CA LYS A 174 7.08 -7.84 -7.16
C LYS A 174 8.58 -7.86 -6.98
N ASP A 175 9.27 -6.92 -7.62
CA ASP A 175 10.72 -6.77 -7.50
C ASP A 175 11.05 -5.41 -6.90
N TYR A 176 11.74 -5.42 -5.77
CA TYR A 176 12.22 -4.23 -5.07
C TYR A 176 13.73 -4.10 -5.21
N LEU A 177 14.22 -2.87 -5.20
CA LEU A 177 15.64 -2.57 -5.03
C LEU A 177 15.86 -2.02 -3.62
N ALA A 178 16.83 -2.57 -2.92
CA ALA A 178 17.24 -2.16 -1.59
C ALA A 178 18.75 -2.04 -1.48
N LEU A 179 19.24 -0.94 -0.90
CA LEU A 179 20.64 -0.78 -0.55
C LEU A 179 20.83 -1.23 0.89
N VAL A 180 21.60 -2.30 1.09
CA VAL A 180 21.80 -2.93 2.39
C VAL A 180 23.26 -2.80 2.87
N ARG A 181 23.46 -2.87 4.19
CA ARG A 181 24.79 -2.82 4.81
C ARG A 181 25.65 -3.99 4.40
N GLY A 182 26.91 -3.70 4.11
CA GLY A 182 27.96 -4.69 3.91
C GLY A 182 27.80 -5.54 2.66
N GLN A 183 28.43 -6.70 2.68
CA GLN A 183 28.42 -7.63 1.56
C GLN A 183 27.37 -8.70 1.75
N TRP A 184 26.31 -8.64 0.96
CA TRP A 184 25.29 -9.69 0.97
C TRP A 184 25.89 -11.03 0.58
N PRO A 185 25.67 -12.11 1.36
CA PRO A 185 26.23 -13.43 1.03
C PRO A 185 25.66 -13.96 -0.28
N ALA A 186 26.56 -14.37 -1.19
CA ALA A 186 26.16 -14.84 -2.53
C ALA A 186 25.25 -16.08 -2.49
N HIS A 187 25.39 -16.91 -1.44
CA HIS A 187 24.57 -18.13 -1.25
C HIS A 187 23.20 -17.85 -0.64
N LEU A 188 22.99 -16.67 -0.03
CA LEU A 188 21.73 -16.32 0.62
C LEU A 188 20.73 -15.79 -0.42
N LYS A 189 20.04 -16.70 -1.07
CA LYS A 189 19.08 -16.38 -2.14
C LYS A 189 17.64 -16.31 -1.64
N VAL A 190 17.34 -16.87 -0.47
CA VAL A 190 15.99 -16.92 0.11
C VAL A 190 16.07 -16.72 1.61
N VAL A 191 15.23 -15.85 2.13
CA VAL A 191 14.98 -15.71 3.57
C VAL A 191 13.56 -16.17 3.84
N ARG A 192 13.43 -17.22 4.68
CA ARG A 192 12.17 -17.73 5.21
C ARG A 192 12.18 -17.50 6.71
N ALA A 193 11.48 -16.49 7.18
CA ALA A 193 11.40 -16.16 8.59
C ALA A 193 9.99 -15.63 8.91
N PRO A 194 9.25 -16.28 9.83
CA PRO A 194 7.91 -15.86 10.20
C PRO A 194 7.92 -14.49 10.85
N LEU A 195 6.95 -13.65 10.51
CA LEU A 195 6.85 -12.28 10.98
C LEU A 195 5.65 -12.06 11.89
N LEU A 196 5.92 -11.54 13.08
CA LEU A 196 4.94 -11.16 14.09
C LEU A 196 4.85 -9.64 14.15
N LYS A 197 3.62 -9.12 13.97
CA LYS A 197 3.32 -7.70 14.07
C LYS A 197 2.83 -7.36 15.46
N ASN A 198 3.50 -6.45 16.12
CA ASN A 198 3.09 -5.84 17.38
C ASN A 198 2.64 -4.40 17.15
N ILE A 199 1.66 -3.96 17.93
CA ILE A 199 1.25 -2.55 17.98
C ILE A 199 1.66 -2.06 19.36
N LEU A 200 2.56 -1.06 19.39
CA LEU A 200 2.99 -0.42 20.62
C LEU A 200 1.87 0.42 21.21
N GLN A 201 1.97 0.80 22.48
CA GLN A 201 1.00 1.70 23.14
C GLN A 201 0.87 3.04 22.42
N SER A 202 1.91 3.48 21.74
CA SER A 202 1.91 4.67 20.85
C SER A 202 1.05 4.52 19.59
N GLY A 203 0.52 3.32 19.30
CA GLY A 203 -0.14 2.98 18.04
C GLY A 203 0.83 2.62 16.91
N GLU A 204 2.11 2.70 17.16
CA GLU A 204 3.17 2.39 16.21
C GLU A 204 3.26 0.88 15.94
N ARG A 205 3.46 0.52 14.68
CA ARG A 205 3.57 -0.88 14.25
C ARG A 205 5.03 -1.28 14.18
N VAL A 206 5.41 -2.29 14.96
CA VAL A 206 6.72 -2.91 14.90
C VAL A 206 6.57 -4.38 14.52
N VAL A 207 7.45 -4.86 13.66
CA VAL A 207 7.45 -6.24 13.17
C VAL A 207 8.78 -6.90 13.56
N ARG A 208 8.71 -8.13 14.02
CA ARG A 208 9.89 -8.93 14.35
C ARG A 208 9.76 -10.37 13.86
N VAL A 209 10.88 -11.04 13.67
CA VAL A 209 10.90 -12.48 13.42
C VAL A 209 10.48 -13.20 14.72
N SER A 210 9.53 -14.11 14.60
CA SER A 210 9.03 -14.93 15.70
C SER A 210 8.41 -16.22 15.18
N SER A 211 8.61 -17.32 15.89
CA SER A 211 7.94 -18.59 15.59
C SER A 211 6.41 -18.51 15.65
N GLU A 212 5.88 -17.57 16.43
CA GLU A 212 4.44 -17.27 16.52
C GLU A 212 3.93 -16.39 15.38
N GLY A 213 4.83 -15.92 14.52
CA GLY A 213 4.52 -15.06 13.40
C GLY A 213 3.90 -15.80 12.22
N LYS A 214 3.45 -15.02 11.24
CA LYS A 214 2.93 -15.56 9.98
C LYS A 214 4.09 -15.94 9.05
N PRO A 215 4.03 -17.09 8.37
CA PRO A 215 5.02 -17.49 7.38
C PRO A 215 5.28 -16.39 6.38
N SER A 216 6.56 -16.16 6.09
CA SER A 216 7.01 -15.11 5.17
C SER A 216 8.25 -15.57 4.42
N GLU A 217 8.31 -15.24 3.14
CA GLU A 217 9.39 -15.63 2.25
C GLU A 217 9.74 -14.47 1.31
N THR A 218 11.03 -14.15 1.23
CA THR A 218 11.59 -13.17 0.29
C THR A 218 12.78 -13.78 -0.44
N HIS A 219 12.79 -13.64 -1.76
CA HIS A 219 13.92 -14.03 -2.61
C HIS A 219 14.84 -12.83 -2.81
N PHE A 220 16.15 -13.07 -2.81
CA PHE A 220 17.16 -12.05 -2.96
C PHE A 220 18.14 -12.39 -4.07
N LYS A 221 18.51 -11.37 -4.83
CA LYS A 221 19.57 -11.43 -5.84
C LYS A 221 20.45 -10.19 -5.69
N VAL A 222 21.76 -10.38 -5.69
CA VAL A 222 22.71 -9.27 -5.72
C VAL A 222 22.66 -8.62 -7.10
N GLU A 223 22.42 -7.32 -7.13
CA GLU A 223 22.47 -6.53 -8.36
C GLU A 223 23.83 -5.85 -8.52
N GLU A 224 24.34 -5.22 -7.45
CA GLU A 224 25.62 -4.52 -7.49
C GLU A 224 26.28 -4.51 -6.11
N ARG A 225 27.62 -4.63 -6.07
CA ARG A 225 28.40 -4.59 -4.84
C ARG A 225 29.22 -3.31 -4.77
N TYR A 226 29.25 -2.70 -3.60
CA TYR A 226 30.07 -1.55 -3.28
C TYR A 226 31.01 -1.88 -2.11
N ALA A 227 31.89 -0.96 -1.72
CA ALA A 227 32.87 -1.19 -0.65
C ALA A 227 32.21 -1.61 0.67
N HIS A 228 31.14 -0.95 1.09
CA HIS A 228 30.47 -1.15 2.37
C HIS A 228 28.96 -1.39 2.25
N ALA A 229 28.46 -1.61 1.06
CA ALA A 229 27.04 -1.80 0.79
C ALA A 229 26.81 -2.74 -0.39
N THR A 230 25.62 -3.29 -0.47
CA THR A 230 25.16 -4.11 -1.59
C THR A 230 23.78 -3.63 -2.05
N LEU A 231 23.62 -3.43 -3.35
CA LEU A 231 22.30 -3.27 -3.95
C LEU A 231 21.74 -4.66 -4.22
N VAL A 232 20.63 -4.99 -3.58
CA VAL A 232 19.96 -6.26 -3.77
C VAL A 232 18.58 -6.05 -4.41
N LYS A 233 18.21 -6.99 -5.26
CA LYS A 233 16.83 -7.15 -5.70
C LYS A 233 16.11 -8.09 -4.73
N ALA A 234 15.06 -7.63 -4.11
CA ALA A 234 14.22 -8.38 -3.20
C ALA A 234 12.87 -8.66 -3.85
N SER A 235 12.50 -9.94 -3.96
CA SER A 235 11.24 -10.38 -4.54
C SER A 235 10.42 -11.11 -3.48
N PRO A 236 9.50 -10.41 -2.80
CA PRO A 236 8.69 -11.01 -1.73
C PRO A 236 7.63 -11.93 -2.33
N VAL A 237 7.59 -13.17 -1.86
CA VAL A 237 6.55 -14.16 -2.21
C VAL A 237 5.28 -13.91 -1.42
N THR A 238 5.44 -13.52 -0.16
CA THR A 238 4.38 -13.08 0.75
C THR A 238 4.38 -11.57 0.87
N GLY A 239 3.33 -10.97 1.40
CA GLY A 239 3.20 -9.50 1.52
C GLY A 239 2.96 -9.06 2.97
N ARG A 240 3.82 -9.45 3.92
CA ARG A 240 3.68 -9.03 5.33
C ARG A 240 4.17 -7.60 5.54
N THR A 241 3.61 -6.94 6.54
CA THR A 241 4.03 -5.59 6.94
C THR A 241 5.55 -5.55 7.17
N HIS A 242 6.23 -4.57 6.60
CA HIS A 242 7.68 -4.36 6.71
C HIS A 242 8.56 -5.58 6.33
N GLN A 243 8.04 -6.49 5.53
CA GLN A 243 8.67 -7.80 5.30
C GLN A 243 10.12 -7.70 4.82
N ILE A 244 10.40 -6.95 3.76
CA ILE A 244 11.76 -6.83 3.21
C ILE A 244 12.68 -6.18 4.24
N ARG A 245 12.23 -5.15 4.93
CA ARG A 245 12.98 -4.41 5.94
C ARG A 245 13.41 -5.30 7.11
N VAL A 246 12.49 -6.14 7.58
CA VAL A 246 12.77 -7.08 8.69
C VAL A 246 13.57 -8.28 8.22
N HIS A 247 13.32 -8.81 7.03
CA HIS A 247 14.10 -9.93 6.48
C HIS A 247 15.57 -9.54 6.21
N THR A 248 15.84 -8.33 5.71
CA THR A 248 17.23 -7.86 5.53
C THR A 248 17.93 -7.64 6.86
N LEU A 249 17.25 -7.08 7.87
CA LEU A 249 17.78 -6.98 9.22
C LEU A 249 18.08 -8.36 9.82
N TYR A 250 17.15 -9.30 9.69
CA TYR A 250 17.32 -10.68 10.18
C TYR A 250 18.53 -11.38 9.53
N ALA A 251 18.79 -11.11 8.27
CA ALA A 251 19.97 -11.59 7.56
C ALA A 251 21.27 -10.88 7.97
N GLY A 252 21.22 -9.88 8.84
CA GLY A 252 22.37 -9.10 9.29
C GLY A 252 22.76 -7.94 8.38
N HIS A 253 21.90 -7.56 7.42
CA HIS A 253 22.16 -6.53 6.42
C HIS A 253 21.00 -5.53 6.35
N PRO A 254 20.82 -4.65 7.36
CA PRO A 254 19.74 -3.67 7.38
C PRO A 254 19.82 -2.71 6.19
N ILE A 255 18.67 -2.17 5.81
CA ILE A 255 18.54 -1.23 4.70
C ILE A 255 19.04 0.16 5.13
N ALA A 256 19.68 0.84 4.21
CA ALA A 256 20.14 2.23 4.36
C ALA A 256 18.97 3.16 4.70
N PHE A 257 19.17 4.02 5.71
CA PHE A 257 18.21 5.04 6.15
C PHE A 257 16.83 4.49 6.53
N ASP A 258 16.79 3.26 7.00
CA ASP A 258 15.61 2.71 7.66
C ASP A 258 15.54 3.26 9.10
N ASP A 259 14.57 4.10 9.39
CA ASP A 259 14.40 4.79 10.67
C ASP A 259 14.04 3.82 11.82
N ARG A 260 13.53 2.65 11.50
CA ARG A 260 13.04 1.66 12.46
C ARG A 260 13.92 0.42 12.60
N TYR A 261 14.38 -0.11 11.49
CA TYR A 261 15.16 -1.36 11.43
C TYR A 261 16.58 -1.14 10.94
N GLY A 262 16.98 0.08 10.66
CA GLY A 262 18.29 0.44 10.15
C GLY A 262 19.36 0.59 11.23
N GLU A 263 20.54 0.99 10.81
CA GLU A 263 21.70 1.17 11.63
C GLU A 263 22.37 2.52 11.37
N LYS A 264 22.48 3.34 12.41
CA LYS A 264 22.99 4.72 12.29
C LYS A 264 24.45 4.79 11.81
N GLU A 265 25.28 3.82 12.19
CA GLU A 265 26.67 3.75 11.76
C GLU A 265 26.74 3.56 10.24
N PHE A 266 25.94 2.66 9.69
CA PHE A 266 25.84 2.46 8.24
C PHE A 266 25.32 3.72 7.55
N ASP A 267 24.30 4.35 8.06
CA ASP A 267 23.74 5.60 7.51
C ASP A 267 24.82 6.70 7.49
N SER A 268 25.63 6.79 8.54
CA SER A 268 26.76 7.74 8.62
C SER A 268 27.81 7.49 7.55
N GLN A 269 28.09 6.23 7.21
CA GLN A 269 29.01 5.87 6.14
C GLN A 269 28.51 6.33 4.76
N LEU A 270 27.20 6.49 4.61
CA LEU A 270 26.56 6.96 3.37
C LEU A 270 26.31 8.48 3.33
N ALA A 271 26.71 9.23 4.35
CA ALA A 271 26.44 10.67 4.44
C ALA A 271 26.94 11.47 3.23
N GLY A 272 28.10 11.09 2.68
CA GLY A 272 28.69 11.75 1.50
C GLY A 272 27.93 11.50 0.19
N THR A 273 26.95 10.58 0.16
CA THR A 273 26.16 10.26 -1.04
C THR A 273 24.95 11.17 -1.21
N GLY A 274 24.62 12.00 -0.22
CA GLY A 274 23.40 12.82 -0.21
C GLY A 274 22.13 12.05 0.11
N LEU A 275 22.21 10.73 0.35
CA LEU A 275 21.04 9.93 0.72
C LEU A 275 20.50 10.35 2.09
N LYS A 276 19.19 10.57 2.18
CA LYS A 276 18.47 10.99 3.40
C LYS A 276 17.18 10.20 3.63
N ARG A 277 16.86 9.28 2.75
CA ARG A 277 15.62 8.50 2.77
C ARG A 277 15.90 7.00 2.77
N LEU A 278 14.94 6.21 3.25
CA LEU A 278 14.94 4.75 3.11
C LEU A 278 15.25 4.35 1.66
N PHE A 279 16.30 3.57 1.44
CA PHE A 279 16.63 3.05 0.12
C PHE A 279 15.88 1.74 -0.14
N LEU A 280 14.59 1.86 -0.32
CA LEU A 280 13.70 0.76 -0.71
C LEU A 280 12.72 1.26 -1.77
N HIS A 281 12.76 0.61 -2.93
CA HIS A 281 12.02 1.03 -4.11
C HIS A 281 11.35 -0.17 -4.79
N ALA A 282 10.04 -0.11 -4.96
CA ALA A 282 9.27 -1.08 -5.72
C ALA A 282 9.52 -0.86 -7.23
N ALA A 283 10.55 -1.53 -7.77
CA ALA A 283 11.12 -1.22 -9.08
C ALA A 283 10.35 -1.84 -10.26
N ALA A 284 9.75 -3.02 -10.07
CA ALA A 284 9.01 -3.71 -11.12
C ALA A 284 7.84 -4.51 -10.55
N LEU A 285 6.80 -4.61 -11.34
CA LEU A 285 5.62 -5.42 -11.06
C LEU A 285 5.20 -6.17 -12.31
N ARG A 286 5.07 -7.49 -12.21
CA ARG A 286 4.49 -8.35 -13.24
C ARG A 286 3.16 -8.90 -12.74
N PHE A 287 2.12 -8.72 -13.53
CA PHE A 287 0.76 -9.16 -13.21
C PHE A 287 -0.04 -9.41 -14.48
N THR A 288 -1.19 -10.04 -14.35
CA THR A 288 -2.13 -10.21 -15.47
C THR A 288 -3.15 -9.08 -15.46
N HIS A 289 -3.29 -8.40 -16.60
CA HIS A 289 -4.26 -7.31 -16.74
C HIS A 289 -5.68 -7.83 -16.47
N PRO A 290 -6.46 -7.18 -15.59
CA PRO A 290 -7.74 -7.72 -15.11
C PRO A 290 -8.83 -7.78 -16.16
N GLN A 291 -8.71 -7.03 -17.24
CA GLN A 291 -9.69 -7.00 -18.33
C GLN A 291 -9.22 -7.77 -19.56
N SER A 292 -8.00 -7.52 -20.03
CA SER A 292 -7.48 -8.15 -21.26
C SER A 292 -6.95 -9.57 -21.04
N GLY A 293 -6.58 -9.94 -19.81
CA GLY A 293 -5.93 -11.21 -19.51
C GLY A 293 -4.47 -11.28 -19.95
N GLU A 294 -3.91 -10.23 -20.51
CA GLU A 294 -2.51 -10.18 -20.94
C GLU A 294 -1.57 -9.98 -19.74
N VAL A 295 -0.40 -10.61 -19.81
CA VAL A 295 0.65 -10.40 -18.82
C VAL A 295 1.29 -9.04 -19.04
N MET A 296 1.29 -8.21 -18.02
CA MET A 296 1.94 -6.91 -18.00
C MET A 296 3.15 -6.90 -17.08
N ARG A 297 4.21 -6.22 -17.49
CA ARG A 297 5.33 -5.84 -16.65
C ARG A 297 5.48 -4.32 -16.68
N VAL A 298 5.41 -3.70 -15.51
CA VAL A 298 5.60 -2.26 -15.35
C VAL A 298 6.87 -2.03 -14.54
N GLU A 299 7.68 -1.07 -14.93
CA GLU A 299 8.90 -0.66 -14.25
C GLU A 299 8.80 0.80 -13.81
N ALA A 300 9.28 1.08 -12.60
CA ALA A 300 9.39 2.42 -12.07
C ALA A 300 10.87 2.79 -11.93
N PRO A 301 11.33 3.86 -12.57
CA PRO A 301 12.71 4.31 -12.41
C PRO A 301 12.96 4.76 -10.97
N LEU A 302 14.20 4.58 -10.49
CA LEU A 302 14.66 5.18 -9.24
C LEU A 302 14.54 6.71 -9.33
N ASP A 303 14.24 7.36 -8.20
CA ASP A 303 14.32 8.81 -8.14
C ASP A 303 15.78 9.33 -8.21
N GLU A 304 15.94 10.63 -8.37
CA GLU A 304 17.26 11.25 -8.54
C GLU A 304 18.15 11.08 -7.30
N GLU A 305 17.57 11.08 -6.08
CA GLU A 305 18.35 10.88 -4.85
C GLU A 305 18.96 9.47 -4.80
N LEU A 306 18.16 8.44 -5.12
CA LEU A 306 18.65 7.06 -5.17
C LEU A 306 19.65 6.83 -6.29
N LYS A 307 19.41 7.38 -7.48
CA LYS A 307 20.36 7.32 -8.61
C LYS A 307 21.69 7.97 -8.27
N HIS A 308 21.65 9.15 -7.67
CA HIS A 308 22.85 9.91 -7.28
C HIS A 308 23.66 9.15 -6.23
N CYS A 309 23.01 8.57 -5.24
CA CYS A 309 23.64 7.73 -4.23
C CYS A 309 24.44 6.58 -4.89
N LEU A 310 23.82 5.82 -5.77
CA LEU A 310 24.48 4.70 -6.46
C LEU A 310 25.64 5.18 -7.33
N ALA A 311 25.50 6.30 -8.04
CA ALA A 311 26.56 6.87 -8.86
C ALA A 311 27.80 7.23 -8.04
N LEU A 312 27.61 7.81 -6.85
CA LEU A 312 28.74 8.13 -5.95
C LEU A 312 29.37 6.88 -5.34
N LEU A 313 28.57 5.87 -4.99
CA LEU A 313 29.09 4.60 -4.49
C LEU A 313 29.94 3.87 -5.54
N ARG A 314 29.57 3.93 -6.81
CA ARG A 314 30.36 3.36 -7.92
C ARG A 314 31.71 4.05 -8.06
N LYS A 315 31.77 5.38 -7.91
CA LYS A 315 33.02 6.14 -7.99
C LYS A 315 33.99 5.87 -6.85
N SER A 316 33.45 5.60 -5.64
CA SER A 316 34.26 5.33 -4.45
C SER A 316 34.65 3.86 -4.27
N SER A 317 34.10 2.97 -5.08
CA SER A 317 34.44 1.55 -5.06
C SER A 317 35.70 1.32 -5.95
N PRO A 318 36.74 0.63 -5.46
CA PRO A 318 37.89 0.33 -6.30
C PRO A 318 37.44 -0.48 -7.51
N ALA A 319 37.95 -0.10 -8.68
CA ALA A 319 37.79 -0.89 -9.89
C ALA A 319 38.31 -2.31 -9.64
N LYS A 320 37.49 -3.32 -9.88
CA LYS A 320 37.91 -4.72 -9.84
C LYS A 320 38.78 -5.04 -11.04
#